data_0031f7cb0fe77d96e2d9231c2c3e3460
#
_entry.id   0031f7cb0fe77d96e2d9231c2c3e3460
#
_cell.length_a   1.000
_cell.length_b   1.000
_cell.length_c   1.000
_cell.angle_alpha   90.00
_cell.angle_beta   90.00
_cell.angle_gamma   90.00
#
_symmetry.space_group_name_H-M   'P 1'
#
loop_
_entity.id
_entity.type
_entity.pdbx_description
1 polymer ?
#
loop_
_entity_poly.entity_id
_entity_poly.type
_entity_poly.pdbx_seq_one_letter_code
_entity_poly.pdbx_strand_id
1 'polypeptide(L)'
;DGLTMEAKYAFYPAGTEHIRLTIRHKGDSTVYFGSDYTVCRFQHGRWETLPVVNAWNSLLTGIGPNNLSRTEVPHPAPAAEYTYGFTARLAPRVYPARYARYRICKQVYKTCPYRPYLLTAEFTVTPFVPFTRFAEPAEGQDIQF
;
A
#
# COMPACT_ATOMS: atom_id res chain seq x y z
N ASP A 1 13.08 -8.55 -6.33
CA ASP A 1 13.72 -7.80 -7.25
C ASP A 1 13.50 -6.33 -7.00
N GLY A 2 13.46 -5.82 -5.89
CA GLY A 2 13.41 -4.41 -5.63
C GLY A 2 12.03 -3.78 -5.71
N LEU A 3 10.99 -4.55 -5.75
CA LEU A 3 9.64 -4.01 -5.82
C LEU A 3 8.92 -4.50 -4.58
N THR A 4 8.55 -3.58 -3.70
CA THR A 4 7.91 -3.93 -2.44
C THR A 4 6.83 -2.94 -2.09
N MET A 5 5.97 -3.33 -1.18
CA MET A 5 4.94 -2.44 -0.64
C MET A 5 4.86 -2.69 0.84
N GLU A 6 4.76 -1.63 1.63
CA GLU A 6 4.66 -1.81 3.06
C GLU A 6 3.78 -0.77 3.70
N ALA A 7 3.18 -1.11 4.80
CA ALA A 7 2.35 -0.19 5.54
C ALA A 7 3.23 0.67 6.42
N LYS A 8 2.78 1.88 6.72
CA LYS A 8 3.58 2.78 7.50
C LYS A 8 3.83 2.25 8.90
N TYR A 9 2.84 1.61 9.50
CA TYR A 9 3.00 1.06 10.84
C TYR A 9 2.64 -0.40 10.83
N ALA A 10 3.18 -1.15 11.77
CA ALA A 10 2.87 -2.57 11.89
C ALA A 10 1.60 -2.80 12.67
N PHE A 11 1.22 -1.89 13.56
CA PHE A 11 0.04 -2.03 14.38
C PHE A 11 -0.84 -0.81 14.34
N TYR A 12 -2.14 -1.02 14.35
CA TYR A 12 -3.11 0.06 14.34
C TYR A 12 -4.22 -0.25 15.34
N PRO A 13 -4.82 0.75 15.94
CA PRO A 13 -5.90 0.50 16.87
C PRO A 13 -7.20 0.17 16.16
N ALA A 14 -8.10 -0.47 16.85
CA ALA A 14 -9.39 -0.77 16.30
C ALA A 14 -10.07 0.53 15.91
N GLY A 15 -10.80 0.52 14.83
CA GLY A 15 -11.46 1.72 14.35
C GLY A 15 -10.67 2.52 13.34
N THR A 16 -9.42 2.14 13.08
CA THR A 16 -8.63 2.84 12.11
C THR A 16 -9.25 2.72 10.74
N GLU A 17 -9.34 3.82 10.02
CA GLU A 17 -9.95 3.80 8.70
C GLU A 17 -8.97 4.05 7.58
N HIS A 18 -7.79 4.54 7.85
CA HIS A 18 -6.84 4.87 6.79
C HIS A 18 -5.49 4.26 7.07
N ILE A 19 -4.97 3.55 6.10
CA ILE A 19 -3.66 2.92 6.22
C ILE A 19 -2.78 3.49 5.13
N ARG A 20 -1.67 4.13 5.51
CA ARG A 20 -0.75 4.66 4.53
C ARG A 20 0.18 3.56 4.05
N LEU A 21 0.36 3.47 2.76
CA LEU A 21 1.22 2.47 2.19
C LEU A 21 2.20 3.11 1.25
N THR A 22 3.35 2.49 1.09
CA THR A 22 4.36 2.97 0.16
C THR A 22 4.81 1.83 -0.72
N ILE A 23 4.81 2.07 -2.02
CA ILE A 23 5.36 1.15 -2.98
C ILE A 23 6.75 1.64 -3.28
N ARG A 24 7.74 0.76 -3.24
CA ARG A 24 9.11 1.10 -3.55
C ARG A 24 9.57 0.28 -4.73
N HIS A 25 10.20 0.92 -5.67
CA HIS A 25 10.68 0.24 -6.87
C HIS A 25 12.11 0.66 -7.11
N LYS A 26 13.02 -0.29 -7.20
CA LYS A 26 14.37 0.01 -7.44
C LYS A 26 14.75 -0.72 -8.70
N GLY A 27 15.13 -0.04 -9.71
CA GLY A 27 15.44 -0.67 -10.97
C GLY A 27 15.29 0.31 -12.11
N ASP A 28 15.51 -0.17 -13.33
CA ASP A 28 15.45 0.71 -14.46
C ASP A 28 14.22 0.55 -15.31
N SER A 29 13.22 -0.14 -14.87
CA SER A 29 12.00 -0.22 -15.65
C SER A 29 10.89 0.53 -14.92
N THR A 30 9.82 0.84 -15.62
CA THR A 30 8.70 1.55 -15.03
C THR A 30 7.64 0.55 -14.64
N VAL A 31 7.05 0.75 -13.49
CA VAL A 31 6.01 -0.11 -12.97
C VAL A 31 4.71 0.67 -13.00
N TYR A 32 3.65 0.04 -13.48
CA TYR A 32 2.36 0.69 -13.63
C TYR A 32 1.30 0.04 -12.75
N PHE A 33 0.33 0.81 -12.31
CA PHE A 33 -0.77 0.27 -11.53
C PHE A 33 -1.95 1.23 -11.54
N GLY A 34 -3.11 0.72 -11.27
CA GLY A 34 -4.31 1.54 -11.20
C GLY A 34 -4.55 1.98 -9.76
N SER A 35 -5.72 2.47 -9.47
CA SER A 35 -6.04 2.95 -8.13
C SER A 35 -6.58 1.85 -7.23
N ASP A 36 -6.91 0.71 -7.77
CA ASP A 36 -7.59 -0.33 -6.98
C ASP A 36 -6.64 -1.12 -6.11
N TYR A 37 -7.18 -1.68 -5.07
CA TYR A 37 -6.46 -2.58 -4.18
C TYR A 37 -7.50 -3.46 -3.50
N THR A 38 -7.05 -4.52 -2.82
CA THR A 38 -7.93 -5.38 -2.11
C THR A 38 -7.52 -5.42 -0.67
N VAL A 39 -8.47 -5.56 0.24
CA VAL A 39 -8.19 -5.69 1.66
C VAL A 39 -8.56 -7.10 2.07
N CYS A 40 -7.65 -7.79 2.71
CA CYS A 40 -7.91 -9.14 3.20
C CYS A 40 -7.68 -9.19 4.68
N ARG A 41 -8.37 -10.10 5.35
CA ARG A 41 -8.22 -10.28 6.79
C ARG A 41 -8.01 -11.76 7.06
N PHE A 42 -7.09 -12.09 7.94
CA PHE A 42 -6.84 -13.48 8.24
C PHE A 42 -7.79 -13.91 9.32
N GLN A 43 -8.67 -14.85 9.00
CA GLN A 43 -9.56 -15.36 9.99
C GLN A 43 -9.98 -16.76 9.57
N HIS A 44 -10.30 -17.57 10.52
CA HIS A 44 -10.69 -18.95 10.29
C HIS A 44 -9.58 -19.70 9.57
N GLY A 45 -8.34 -19.37 9.87
CA GLY A 45 -7.23 -20.11 9.33
C GLY A 45 -6.86 -19.72 7.90
N ARG A 46 -7.40 -18.67 7.35
CA ARG A 46 -7.06 -18.30 6.00
C ARG A 46 -7.32 -16.83 5.74
N TRP A 47 -6.80 -16.34 4.63
CA TRP A 47 -7.01 -14.97 4.25
C TRP A 47 -8.32 -14.85 3.49
N GLU A 48 -9.15 -13.91 3.90
CA GLU A 48 -10.42 -13.70 3.25
C GLU A 48 -10.52 -12.27 2.75
N THR A 49 -11.02 -12.08 1.54
CA THR A 49 -11.14 -10.75 0.96
C THR A 49 -12.35 -10.06 1.58
N LEU A 50 -12.16 -8.83 1.97
CA LEU A 50 -13.22 -8.06 2.56
C LEU A 50 -13.94 -7.25 1.48
N PRO A 51 -15.14 -6.80 1.76
CA PRO A 51 -15.90 -6.05 0.78
C PRO A 51 -15.22 -4.75 0.37
N VAL A 52 -15.40 -4.38 -0.87
CA VAL A 52 -14.85 -3.16 -1.38
C VAL A 52 -15.70 -2.02 -0.92
N VAL A 53 -15.09 -0.96 -0.43
CA VAL A 53 -15.84 0.18 0.04
C VAL A 53 -15.42 1.44 -0.66
N ASN A 54 -14.58 1.37 -1.68
CA ASN A 54 -14.16 2.53 -2.41
C ASN A 54 -14.61 2.44 -3.84
N ALA A 55 -14.67 3.58 -4.50
CA ALA A 55 -14.87 3.59 -5.92
C ALA A 55 -13.52 3.80 -6.55
N TRP A 56 -13.22 3.09 -7.60
CA TRP A 56 -11.94 3.20 -8.24
C TRP A 56 -12.07 4.08 -9.47
N ASN A 57 -11.01 4.79 -9.80
CA ASN A 57 -11.01 5.56 -11.03
C ASN A 57 -10.20 4.77 -12.04
N SER A 58 -10.13 5.25 -13.27
CA SER A 58 -9.44 4.51 -14.29
C SER A 58 -8.06 5.06 -14.56
N LEU A 59 -7.54 5.90 -13.70
CA LEU A 59 -6.23 6.44 -13.94
C LEU A 59 -5.16 5.40 -13.73
N LEU A 60 -4.13 5.49 -14.55
CA LEU A 60 -3.02 4.59 -14.43
C LEU A 60 -1.83 5.38 -13.97
N THR A 61 -1.13 4.90 -13.00
CA THR A 61 0.05 5.56 -12.45
C THR A 61 1.29 4.77 -12.81
N GLY A 62 2.36 5.45 -13.14
CA GLY A 62 3.61 4.77 -13.40
C GLY A 62 4.70 5.35 -12.54
N ILE A 63 5.60 4.52 -12.03
CA ILE A 63 6.75 4.98 -11.27
C ILE A 63 7.99 4.34 -11.86
N GLY A 64 9.00 5.13 -12.06
CA GLY A 64 10.23 4.63 -12.66
C GLY A 64 10.79 5.64 -13.63
N PRO A 65 11.86 5.29 -14.29
CA PRO A 65 12.52 6.23 -15.17
C PRO A 65 11.64 6.79 -16.28
N ASN A 66 10.78 5.96 -16.82
CA ASN A 66 9.97 6.45 -17.91
C ASN A 66 8.87 7.37 -17.50
N ASN A 67 8.71 7.57 -16.23
CA ASN A 67 7.68 8.42 -15.77
C ASN A 67 8.20 9.82 -15.80
N LEU A 68 9.45 10.08 -16.10
CA LEU A 68 9.95 11.36 -16.09
C LEU A 68 9.60 12.05 -17.36
N SER A 69 9.62 13.31 -17.35
CA SER A 69 9.26 14.03 -18.46
C SER A 69 10.15 13.71 -19.56
N ARG A 70 9.67 13.69 -20.72
CA ARG A 70 10.45 13.29 -21.72
C ARG A 70 11.44 14.24 -21.98
N THR A 71 11.39 15.31 -21.52
CA THR A 71 12.38 16.19 -21.86
C THR A 71 13.61 15.91 -21.16
N GLU A 72 13.54 15.35 -20.16
CA GLU A 72 14.68 15.16 -19.45
C GLU A 72 15.47 14.17 -19.73
N VAL A 73 16.29 14.13 -19.51
CA VAL A 73 17.15 13.25 -19.79
C VAL A 73 17.57 12.47 -19.04
N PRO A 74 17.72 12.23 -18.63
CA PRO A 74 18.07 11.42 -18.05
C PRO A 74 18.76 10.52 -17.61
N HIS A 75 19.14 9.94 -17.50
CA HIS A 75 19.84 9.01 -17.05
C HIS A 75 19.74 8.90 -15.75
N PRO A 76 18.93 8.33 -15.21
CA PRO A 76 18.80 8.14 -13.93
C PRO A 76 19.85 7.29 -13.47
N ALA A 77 20.21 7.38 -12.30
CA ALA A 77 21.19 6.51 -11.74
C ALA A 77 20.63 5.13 -11.73
N PRO A 78 21.39 4.18 -12.02
CA PRO A 78 20.94 2.83 -12.04
C PRO A 78 20.38 2.35 -10.74
N ALA A 79 20.82 2.85 -9.63
CA ALA A 79 20.30 2.38 -8.38
C ALA A 79 19.21 3.28 -7.85
N ALA A 80 18.67 4.13 -8.65
CA ALA A 80 17.67 5.05 -8.16
C ALA A 80 16.47 4.29 -7.63
N GLU A 81 15.88 4.81 -6.58
CA GLU A 81 14.72 4.20 -6.02
C GLU A 81 13.56 5.14 -6.21
N TYR A 82 12.42 4.61 -6.60
CA TYR A 82 11.23 5.39 -6.83
C TYR A 82 10.17 4.94 -5.83
N THR A 83 9.44 5.87 -5.26
CA THR A 83 8.43 5.54 -4.27
C THR A 83 7.11 6.16 -4.63
N TYR A 84 6.04 5.56 -4.17
CA TYR A 84 4.71 6.09 -4.38
C TYR A 84 3.90 5.77 -3.14
N GLY A 85 3.29 6.79 -2.54
CA GLY A 85 2.48 6.59 -1.36
C GLY A 85 1.02 6.68 -1.69
N PHE A 86 0.22 5.85 -1.07
CA PHE A 86 -1.22 5.95 -1.22
C PHE A 86 -1.88 5.51 0.09
N THR A 87 -3.16 5.77 0.22
CA THR A 87 -3.88 5.45 1.43
C THR A 87 -4.96 4.44 1.11
N ALA A 88 -4.97 3.33 1.84
CA ALA A 88 -6.02 2.35 1.69
C ALA A 88 -7.05 2.61 2.78
N ARG A 89 -8.31 2.35 2.49
CA ARG A 89 -9.37 2.56 3.45
C ARG A 89 -9.88 1.26 4.00
N LEU A 90 -10.07 1.24 5.32
CA LEU A 90 -10.75 0.16 5.97
C LEU A 90 -12.14 0.67 6.29
N ALA A 91 -13.08 -0.22 6.44
CA ALA A 91 -14.45 0.17 6.70
C ALA A 91 -14.96 -0.49 7.97
N PRO A 92 -14.62 0.03 9.13
CA PRO A 92 -15.03 -0.59 10.38
C PRO A 92 -16.54 -0.71 10.52
N ARG A 93 -17.29 0.10 9.84
CA ARG A 93 -18.73 -0.05 9.96
C ARG A 93 -19.22 -1.22 9.16
N VAL A 94 -18.53 -1.59 8.11
CA VAL A 94 -18.95 -2.71 7.27
C VAL A 94 -18.38 -4.00 7.83
N TYR A 95 -17.12 -3.98 8.26
CA TYR A 95 -16.55 -5.16 8.86
C TYR A 95 -15.80 -4.70 10.09
N PRO A 96 -16.33 -4.82 11.24
CA PRO A 96 -15.74 -4.27 12.45
C PRO A 96 -14.29 -4.69 12.59
N ALA A 97 -13.45 -3.72 12.87
CA ALA A 97 -12.07 -4.01 13.04
C ALA A 97 -11.85 -4.61 14.40
N ARG A 98 -11.22 -5.74 14.49
CA ARG A 98 -10.95 -6.34 15.74
C ARG A 98 -9.58 -6.90 15.65
N TYR A 99 -9.04 -7.44 16.67
CA TYR A 99 -7.71 -7.98 16.67
C TYR A 99 -7.60 -8.96 15.54
N ALA A 100 -6.79 -8.67 14.59
CA ALA A 100 -6.60 -9.54 13.45
C ALA A 100 -5.48 -9.01 12.58
N ARG A 101 -4.96 -9.88 11.76
CA ARG A 101 -3.95 -9.50 10.79
C ARG A 101 -4.65 -9.15 9.50
N TYR A 102 -4.20 -8.10 8.87
CA TYR A 102 -4.79 -7.64 7.63
C TYR A 102 -3.71 -7.57 6.56
N ARG A 103 -4.12 -7.59 5.33
CA ARG A 103 -3.20 -7.53 4.22
C ARG A 103 -3.82 -6.68 3.13
N ILE A 104 -3.07 -5.73 2.60
CA ILE A 104 -3.51 -4.98 1.45
C ILE A 104 -2.80 -5.58 0.26
N CYS A 105 -3.53 -5.89 -0.80
CA CYS A 105 -2.95 -6.49 -1.98
C CYS A 105 -3.13 -5.54 -3.15
N LYS A 106 -2.09 -5.39 -3.96
CA LYS A 106 -2.17 -4.48 -5.09
C LYS A 106 -1.44 -5.09 -6.25
N GLN A 107 -2.11 -5.11 -7.41
CA GLN A 107 -1.48 -5.66 -8.56
C GLN A 107 -0.79 -4.57 -9.34
N VAL A 108 0.42 -4.82 -9.74
CA VAL A 108 1.19 -3.86 -10.51
C VAL A 108 1.83 -4.63 -11.65
N TYR A 109 2.37 -3.96 -12.64
CA TYR A 109 2.99 -4.69 -13.72
C TYR A 109 4.04 -3.85 -14.45
N LYS A 110 4.95 -4.55 -15.09
CA LYS A 110 5.94 -3.94 -15.96
C LYS A 110 5.50 -4.22 -17.37
N THR A 111 5.93 -3.40 -18.31
CA THR A 111 5.41 -3.55 -19.64
C THR A 111 6.35 -4.07 -20.69
N CYS A 112 7.60 -4.09 -20.49
CA CYS A 112 8.52 -4.52 -21.53
C CYS A 112 9.55 -5.47 -21.01
N PRO A 113 9.18 -6.71 -20.89
CA PRO A 113 7.95 -7.35 -21.32
C PRO A 113 6.90 -7.23 -20.24
N TYR A 114 5.70 -7.50 -20.62
CA TYR A 114 4.59 -7.42 -19.68
C TYR A 114 4.80 -8.46 -18.59
N ARG A 115 4.74 -8.05 -17.35
CA ARG A 115 4.91 -8.98 -16.27
C ARG A 115 4.16 -8.47 -15.06
N PRO A 116 3.13 -9.17 -14.62
CA PRO A 116 2.36 -8.76 -13.47
C PRO A 116 3.01 -9.18 -12.16
N TYR A 117 2.80 -8.41 -11.12
CA TYR A 117 3.29 -8.73 -9.80
C TYR A 117 2.19 -8.43 -8.81
N LEU A 118 2.08 -9.22 -7.78
CA LEU A 118 1.13 -8.92 -6.73
C LEU A 118 1.92 -8.47 -5.53
N LEU A 119 1.71 -7.25 -5.10
CA LEU A 119 2.37 -6.72 -3.93
C LEU A 119 1.44 -6.84 -2.74
N THR A 120 1.98 -7.17 -1.60
CA THR A 120 1.18 -7.27 -0.40
C THR A 120 1.86 -6.54 0.74
N ALA A 121 1.08 -5.99 1.64
CA ALA A 121 1.60 -5.36 2.84
C ALA A 121 0.72 -5.78 4.00
N GLU A 122 1.31 -6.26 5.08
CA GLU A 122 0.56 -6.74 6.21
C GLU A 122 0.68 -5.84 7.39
N PHE A 123 -0.35 -5.78 8.19
CA PHE A 123 -0.35 -5.04 9.43
C PHE A 123 -1.36 -5.69 10.37
N THR A 124 -1.33 -5.34 11.63
CA THR A 124 -2.23 -5.90 12.61
C THR A 124 -3.10 -4.80 13.19
N VAL A 125 -4.38 -5.08 13.34
CA VAL A 125 -5.28 -4.18 14.02
C VAL A 125 -5.55 -4.82 15.38
N THR A 126 -5.45 -4.05 16.43
CA THR A 126 -5.63 -4.61 17.75
C THR A 126 -6.42 -3.63 18.56
N PRO A 127 -7.30 -4.08 19.45
CA PRO A 127 -8.10 -3.19 20.25
C PRO A 127 -7.24 -2.42 21.22
N PHE A 128 -6.04 -2.86 21.50
CA PHE A 128 -5.21 -2.16 22.43
C PHE A 128 -3.83 -2.06 21.83
N VAL A 129 -3.35 -0.87 21.69
CA VAL A 129 -2.03 -0.65 21.15
C VAL A 129 -1.23 0.09 22.19
N PRO A 130 -0.03 -0.34 22.47
CA PRO A 130 0.76 0.32 23.50
C PRO A 130 0.90 1.78 23.16
N PHE A 131 0.63 2.61 24.19
CA PHE A 131 0.71 3.97 24.00
C PHE A 131 1.96 4.41 23.35
N THR A 132 3.06 3.91 23.66
CA THR A 132 4.27 4.36 23.12
C THR A 132 4.34 4.20 21.66
N ARG A 133 3.57 3.35 21.10
CA ARG A 133 3.71 3.11 19.78
C ARG A 133 3.11 4.10 18.98
N PHE A 134 2.17 4.77 19.43
CA PHE A 134 1.57 5.68 18.66
C PHE A 134 2.18 6.90 18.70
N ALA A 135 3.02 7.06 19.37
CA ALA A 135 3.53 8.25 19.53
C ALA A 135 4.08 8.82 18.42
N GLU A 136 4.36 8.40 17.61
CA GLU A 136 5.04 8.94 16.64
C GLU A 136 4.38 9.61 15.82
N PRO A 137 3.96 10.16 15.79
CA PRO A 137 3.27 10.80 15.08
C PRO A 137 3.61 11.79 14.38
N ALA A 138 4.50 12.01 14.27
CA ALA A 138 4.87 12.90 13.54
C ALA A 138 3.94 13.08 12.55
N GLU A 139 3.68 12.32 11.90
CA GLU A 139 2.82 12.49 10.98
C GLU A 139 1.66 12.10 11.52
N GLY A 140 1.36 12.38 12.54
CA GLY A 140 0.22 11.97 13.13
C GLY A 140 -0.95 12.03 12.33
N GLN A 141 -0.94 12.83 11.36
CA GLN A 141 -2.10 12.89 10.65
C GLN A 141 -2.42 11.59 10.04
N ASP A 142 -1.61 10.75 9.93
CA ASP A 142 -1.94 9.51 9.35
C ASP A 142 -2.66 8.73 10.30
N ILE A 143 -2.81 9.14 11.49
CA ILE A 143 -3.34 8.35 12.39
C ILE A 143 -4.38 9.02 12.93
N GLN A 144 -5.36 9.14 12.46
CA GLN A 144 -6.35 9.73 13.01
C GLN A 144 -7.25 8.80 13.41
N PHE A 145 -7.88 8.79 14.34
CA PHE A 145 -8.81 7.83 14.78
C PHE A 145 -10.10 8.43 15.12
#